data_89d7b842b910f96932a36c439f73d54b
#
_entry.id   89d7b842b910f96932a36c439f73d54b
#
_cell.length_a   1.000
_cell.length_b   1.000
_cell.length_c   1.000
_cell.angle_alpha   90.00
_cell.angle_beta   90.00
_cell.angle_gamma   90.00
#
_symmetry.space_group_name_H-M   'P 1'
#
loop_
_entity.id
_entity.type
_entity.pdbx_description
1 polymer ?
#
loop_
_entity_poly.entity_id
_entity_poly.type
_entity_poly.pdbx_seq_one_letter_code
_entity_poly.pdbx_strand_id
1 'polypeptide(L)'
;MNPFEKSQGSDYLRKPLPILLLLSVVLATGHLTATKGLVAGLAVMVLPFAAFYVGALFVNPRIGIITILIFNFFVLGIGRYIPMTWGLLMDGLMVVMYLALFFKAFRIKVPWKRANSQLTLLVSVWFGYAILQIANPEAVSIAAWFYAMRGLALYQWLFVPLVFILFNTRKDLHLFFIIWGVLSVLATLKGMQQLIFGVDSYEQAWLDAGGDVTHILFGKLIGKYNKTGI
;
A
#
# COMPACT_ATOMS: atom_id res chain seq x y z
N MET A 1 5.21 35.06 -33.21
CA MET A 1 5.19 33.81 -32.43
C MET A 1 3.78 33.24 -32.55
N ASN A 2 3.64 32.09 -33.20
CA ASN A 2 2.33 31.51 -33.55
C ASN A 2 1.77 30.75 -32.35
N PRO A 3 0.61 31.14 -31.76
CA PRO A 3 0.08 30.52 -30.53
C PRO A 3 -0.50 29.09 -30.72
N PHE A 4 -0.38 28.53 -31.91
CA PHE A 4 -0.87 27.18 -32.25
C PHE A 4 0.29 26.21 -32.55
N GLU A 5 1.40 26.28 -31.82
CA GLU A 5 2.40 25.22 -31.89
C GLU A 5 1.77 23.96 -31.30
N LYS A 6 1.44 23.00 -32.20
CA LYS A 6 0.77 21.72 -31.87
C LYS A 6 1.52 21.04 -30.73
N SER A 7 0.83 20.81 -29.64
CA SER A 7 1.37 20.01 -28.54
C SER A 7 1.83 18.65 -29.09
N GLN A 8 3.10 18.33 -28.93
CA GLN A 8 3.70 17.06 -29.37
C GLN A 8 2.97 15.82 -28.82
N GLY A 9 2.13 15.97 -27.78
CA GLY A 9 1.32 14.91 -27.21
C GLY A 9 0.23 14.36 -28.11
N SER A 10 -0.30 15.18 -29.06
CA SER A 10 -1.39 14.71 -29.94
C SER A 10 -0.91 13.77 -31.05
N ASP A 11 0.35 13.83 -31.44
CA ASP A 11 0.89 12.99 -32.52
C ASP A 11 1.24 11.56 -32.06
N TYR A 12 1.50 11.36 -30.76
CA TYR A 12 1.74 10.02 -30.21
C TYR A 12 0.49 9.13 -30.28
N LEU A 13 -0.71 9.69 -30.03
CA LEU A 13 -1.98 8.96 -30.08
C LEU A 13 -2.42 8.64 -31.51
N ARG A 14 -1.83 9.27 -32.53
CA ARG A 14 -2.09 8.97 -33.95
C ARG A 14 -1.24 7.84 -34.52
N LYS A 15 -0.24 7.37 -33.77
CA LYS A 15 0.55 6.21 -34.18
C LYS A 15 -0.28 4.94 -34.04
N PRO A 16 -0.14 3.96 -34.98
CA PRO A 16 -0.96 2.75 -34.96
C PRO A 16 -0.74 1.91 -33.68
N LEU A 17 0.48 1.87 -33.14
CA LEU A 17 0.82 1.05 -31.99
C LEU A 17 0.03 1.41 -30.71
N PRO A 18 -0.05 2.68 -30.26
CA PRO A 18 -0.87 3.05 -29.11
C PRO A 18 -2.36 2.77 -29.31
N ILE A 19 -2.87 2.96 -30.53
CA ILE A 19 -4.28 2.67 -30.85
C ILE A 19 -4.53 1.15 -30.76
N LEU A 20 -3.67 0.34 -31.30
CA LEU A 20 -3.79 -1.13 -31.24
C LEU A 20 -3.67 -1.63 -29.79
N LEU A 21 -2.78 -1.07 -28.97
CA LEU A 21 -2.68 -1.39 -27.56
C LEU A 21 -3.95 -1.02 -26.79
N LEU A 22 -4.50 0.18 -27.00
CA LEU A 22 -5.77 0.59 -26.39
C LEU A 22 -6.90 -0.33 -26.82
N LEU A 23 -7.02 -0.63 -28.11
CA LEU A 23 -8.04 -1.53 -28.64
C LEU A 23 -7.93 -2.93 -28.03
N SER A 24 -6.71 -3.48 -27.94
CA SER A 24 -6.47 -4.80 -27.34
C SER A 24 -6.88 -4.83 -25.85
N VAL A 25 -6.58 -3.79 -25.08
CA VAL A 25 -7.00 -3.67 -23.66
C VAL A 25 -8.53 -3.60 -23.56
N VAL A 26 -9.19 -2.80 -24.40
CA VAL A 26 -10.67 -2.69 -24.40
C VAL A 26 -11.32 -4.02 -24.77
N LEU A 27 -10.85 -4.69 -25.83
CA LEU A 27 -11.37 -5.99 -26.25
C LEU A 27 -11.12 -7.08 -25.19
N ALA A 28 -9.94 -7.13 -24.61
CA ALA A 28 -9.62 -8.06 -23.52
C ALA A 28 -10.49 -7.83 -22.29
N THR A 29 -10.69 -6.56 -21.92
CA THR A 29 -11.57 -6.17 -20.80
C THR A 29 -13.01 -6.61 -21.08
N GLY A 30 -13.54 -6.31 -22.26
CA GLY A 30 -14.90 -6.71 -22.67
C GLY A 30 -15.08 -8.23 -22.67
N HIS A 31 -14.15 -8.97 -23.28
CA HIS A 31 -14.18 -10.43 -23.33
C HIS A 31 -14.11 -11.05 -21.92
N LEU A 32 -13.19 -10.60 -21.07
CA LEU A 32 -13.05 -11.13 -19.73
C LEU A 32 -14.22 -10.76 -18.81
N THR A 33 -14.78 -9.56 -18.95
CA THR A 33 -16.00 -9.19 -18.25
C THR A 33 -17.15 -10.09 -18.63
N ALA A 34 -17.31 -10.40 -19.92
CA ALA A 34 -18.38 -11.25 -20.41
C ALA A 34 -18.24 -12.73 -20.00
N THR A 35 -17.01 -13.25 -19.95
CA THR A 35 -16.74 -14.68 -19.70
C THR A 35 -16.41 -15.03 -18.26
N LYS A 36 -15.74 -14.14 -17.53
CA LYS A 36 -15.21 -14.36 -16.17
C LYS A 36 -15.83 -13.40 -15.13
N GLY A 37 -16.70 -12.51 -15.54
CA GLY A 37 -17.35 -11.54 -14.69
C GLY A 37 -16.58 -10.22 -14.52
N LEU A 38 -17.24 -9.25 -13.88
CA LEU A 38 -16.79 -7.87 -13.76
C LEU A 38 -15.38 -7.72 -13.13
N VAL A 39 -15.08 -8.56 -12.14
CA VAL A 39 -13.77 -8.49 -11.42
C VAL A 39 -12.60 -8.79 -12.35
N ALA A 40 -12.76 -9.77 -13.25
CA ALA A 40 -11.70 -10.12 -14.22
C ALA A 40 -11.49 -9.02 -15.25
N GLY A 41 -12.56 -8.38 -15.71
CA GLY A 41 -12.46 -7.23 -16.61
C GLY A 41 -11.78 -6.02 -15.96
N LEU A 42 -12.15 -5.69 -14.71
CA LEU A 42 -11.51 -4.63 -13.95
C LEU A 42 -10.03 -4.90 -13.70
N ALA A 43 -9.65 -6.15 -13.43
CA ALA A 43 -8.24 -6.52 -13.24
C ALA A 43 -7.40 -6.20 -14.50
N VAL A 44 -7.90 -6.53 -15.69
CA VAL A 44 -7.20 -6.20 -16.96
C VAL A 44 -7.16 -4.70 -17.20
N MET A 45 -8.21 -3.95 -16.86
CA MET A 45 -8.23 -2.50 -16.98
C MET A 45 -7.18 -1.83 -16.09
N VAL A 46 -6.94 -2.39 -14.89
CA VAL A 46 -5.95 -1.84 -13.93
C VAL A 46 -4.50 -2.14 -14.33
N LEU A 47 -4.23 -3.23 -15.07
CA LEU A 47 -2.88 -3.64 -15.44
C LEU A 47 -2.02 -2.55 -16.10
N PRO A 48 -2.49 -1.80 -17.12
CA PRO A 48 -1.68 -0.73 -17.74
C PRO A 48 -1.34 0.38 -16.75
N PHE A 49 -2.26 0.74 -15.84
CA PHE A 49 -2.00 1.72 -14.79
C PHE A 49 -0.98 1.21 -13.76
N ALA A 50 -1.07 -0.06 -13.38
CA ALA A 50 -0.11 -0.70 -12.50
C ALA A 50 1.28 -0.76 -13.16
N ALA A 51 1.36 -1.12 -14.44
CA ALA A 51 2.62 -1.13 -15.19
C ALA A 51 3.23 0.27 -15.30
N PHE A 52 2.41 1.28 -15.59
CA PHE A 52 2.85 2.68 -15.60
C PHE A 52 3.36 3.13 -14.23
N TYR A 53 2.63 2.78 -13.16
CA TYR A 53 3.02 3.10 -11.79
C TYR A 53 4.34 2.43 -11.41
N VAL A 54 4.52 1.15 -11.72
CA VAL A 54 5.79 0.43 -11.51
C VAL A 54 6.92 1.13 -12.29
N GLY A 55 6.70 1.48 -13.55
CA GLY A 55 7.66 2.28 -14.34
C GLY A 55 8.03 3.61 -13.67
N ALA A 56 7.04 4.32 -13.12
CA ALA A 56 7.26 5.56 -12.39
C ALA A 56 8.11 5.36 -11.12
N LEU A 57 7.97 4.23 -10.42
CA LEU A 57 8.81 3.85 -9.28
C LEU A 57 10.29 3.67 -9.67
N PHE A 58 10.57 3.08 -10.85
CA PHE A 58 11.94 2.96 -11.34
C PHE A 58 12.57 4.31 -11.71
N VAL A 59 11.76 5.27 -12.18
CA VAL A 59 12.21 6.64 -12.45
C VAL A 59 12.40 7.42 -11.15
N ASN A 60 11.41 7.36 -10.26
CA ASN A 60 11.42 8.09 -8.99
C ASN A 60 10.92 7.23 -7.83
N PRO A 61 11.79 6.48 -7.14
CA PRO A 61 11.41 5.62 -6.02
C PRO A 61 10.77 6.36 -4.83
N ARG A 62 10.93 7.70 -4.73
CA ARG A 62 10.28 8.51 -3.67
C ARG A 62 8.76 8.39 -3.71
N ILE A 63 8.18 8.20 -4.91
CA ILE A 63 6.74 7.98 -5.07
C ILE A 63 6.27 6.77 -4.23
N GLY A 64 7.09 5.72 -4.18
CA GLY A 64 6.79 4.53 -3.39
C GLY A 64 6.69 4.80 -1.89
N ILE A 65 7.57 5.65 -1.31
CA ILE A 65 7.46 6.05 0.10
C ILE A 65 6.11 6.75 0.37
N ILE A 66 5.74 7.70 -0.50
CA ILE A 66 4.47 8.42 -0.39
C ILE A 66 3.29 7.46 -0.48
N THR A 67 3.34 6.53 -1.43
CA THR A 67 2.30 5.49 -1.59
C THR A 67 2.20 4.61 -0.36
N ILE A 68 3.32 4.15 0.22
CA ILE A 68 3.31 3.33 1.45
C ILE A 68 2.68 4.11 2.60
N LEU A 69 3.04 5.39 2.80
CA LEU A 69 2.48 6.24 3.85
C LEU A 69 0.96 6.37 3.70
N ILE A 70 0.48 6.66 2.50
CA ILE A 70 -0.96 6.81 2.22
C ILE A 70 -1.67 5.48 2.37
N PHE A 71 -1.14 4.43 1.73
CA PHE A 71 -1.77 3.11 1.72
C PHE A 71 -1.89 2.51 3.11
N ASN A 72 -0.89 2.70 3.98
CA ASN A 72 -0.91 2.20 5.35
C ASN A 72 -2.08 2.74 6.19
N PHE A 73 -2.54 3.96 5.93
CA PHE A 73 -3.73 4.51 6.58
C PHE A 73 -5.03 3.83 6.11
N PHE A 74 -5.09 3.48 4.82
CA PHE A 74 -6.31 2.95 4.23
C PHE A 74 -6.42 1.43 4.29
N VAL A 75 -5.30 0.71 4.42
CA VAL A 75 -5.26 -0.76 4.28
C VAL A 75 -6.22 -1.48 5.24
N LEU A 76 -6.29 -1.05 6.49
CA LEU A 76 -7.18 -1.64 7.49
C LEU A 76 -8.65 -1.28 7.23
N GLY A 77 -8.91 -0.07 6.77
CA GLY A 77 -10.25 0.38 6.40
C GLY A 77 -10.77 -0.35 5.16
N ILE A 78 -9.99 -0.37 4.08
CA ILE A 78 -10.36 -1.02 2.82
C ILE A 78 -10.61 -2.53 3.01
N GLY A 79 -9.84 -3.18 3.88
CA GLY A 79 -10.00 -4.61 4.19
C GLY A 79 -11.38 -4.98 4.73
N ARG A 80 -12.12 -4.03 5.31
CA ARG A 80 -13.50 -4.24 5.78
C ARG A 80 -14.51 -4.31 4.63
N TYR A 81 -14.24 -3.59 3.54
CA TYR A 81 -15.11 -3.50 2.36
C TYR A 81 -14.75 -4.53 1.29
N ILE A 82 -13.48 -4.81 1.13
CA ILE A 82 -12.98 -5.72 0.09
C ILE A 82 -12.10 -6.77 0.76
N PRO A 83 -12.58 -8.03 0.91
CA PRO A 83 -11.83 -9.13 1.52
C PRO A 83 -10.69 -9.57 0.59
N MET A 84 -9.56 -8.90 0.67
CA MET A 84 -8.35 -9.18 -0.12
C MET A 84 -7.12 -9.12 0.78
N THR A 85 -6.06 -9.84 0.41
CA THR A 85 -4.78 -9.84 1.13
C THR A 85 -3.95 -8.59 0.82
N TRP A 86 -4.43 -7.44 1.30
CA TRP A 86 -3.80 -6.13 1.05
C TRP A 86 -2.34 -6.04 1.48
N GLY A 87 -1.93 -6.85 2.47
CA GLY A 87 -0.55 -6.94 2.90
C GLY A 87 0.41 -7.38 1.78
N LEU A 88 -0.03 -8.22 0.83
CA LEU A 88 0.79 -8.63 -0.30
C LEU A 88 1.14 -7.47 -1.24
N LEU A 89 0.26 -6.47 -1.36
CA LEU A 89 0.56 -5.26 -2.13
C LEU A 89 1.66 -4.43 -1.47
N MET A 90 1.68 -4.36 -0.13
CA MET A 90 2.77 -3.70 0.61
C MET A 90 4.10 -4.43 0.40
N ASP A 91 4.09 -5.77 0.49
CA ASP A 91 5.28 -6.59 0.24
C ASP A 91 5.81 -6.34 -1.18
N GLY A 92 4.94 -6.46 -2.19
CA GLY A 92 5.27 -6.23 -3.59
C GLY A 92 5.83 -4.82 -3.82
N LEU A 93 5.22 -3.80 -3.22
CA LEU A 93 5.67 -2.42 -3.35
C LEU A 93 7.07 -2.21 -2.75
N MET A 94 7.35 -2.76 -1.56
CA MET A 94 8.68 -2.69 -0.96
C MET A 94 9.73 -3.40 -1.81
N VAL A 95 9.43 -4.60 -2.31
CA VAL A 95 10.33 -5.35 -3.21
C VAL A 95 10.62 -4.55 -4.48
N VAL A 96 9.59 -4.00 -5.13
CA VAL A 96 9.77 -3.17 -6.34
C VAL A 96 10.62 -1.93 -6.05
N MET A 97 10.45 -1.29 -4.89
CA MET A 97 11.28 -0.15 -4.51
C MET A 97 12.76 -0.51 -4.33
N TYR A 98 13.06 -1.63 -3.67
CA TYR A 98 14.45 -2.11 -3.56
C TYR A 98 15.02 -2.48 -4.92
N LEU A 99 14.26 -3.15 -5.78
CA LEU A 99 14.66 -3.42 -7.16
C LEU A 99 14.93 -2.12 -7.93
N ALA A 100 14.04 -1.12 -7.80
CA ALA A 100 14.24 0.17 -8.46
C ALA A 100 15.53 0.86 -7.99
N LEU A 101 15.84 0.83 -6.69
CA LEU A 101 17.09 1.36 -6.15
C LEU A 101 18.30 0.54 -6.63
N PHE A 102 18.19 -0.78 -6.67
CA PHE A 102 19.25 -1.65 -7.16
C PHE A 102 19.58 -1.35 -8.64
N PHE A 103 18.59 -1.31 -9.51
CA PHE A 103 18.80 -0.98 -10.92
C PHE A 103 19.31 0.46 -11.11
N LYS A 104 18.87 1.39 -10.25
CA LYS A 104 19.34 2.77 -10.28
C LYS A 104 20.82 2.86 -9.88
N ALA A 105 21.29 1.98 -9.00
CA ALA A 105 22.68 1.93 -8.56
C ALA A 105 23.68 1.64 -9.69
N PHE A 106 23.25 0.97 -10.78
CA PHE A 106 24.09 0.79 -11.96
C PHE A 106 24.31 2.06 -12.77
N ARG A 107 23.44 3.06 -12.61
CA ARG A 107 23.51 4.30 -13.41
C ARG A 107 23.97 5.49 -12.59
N ILE A 108 23.63 5.54 -11.31
CA ILE A 108 23.96 6.63 -10.39
C ILE A 108 24.40 6.08 -9.03
N LYS A 109 25.19 6.85 -8.30
CA LYS A 109 25.58 6.49 -6.91
C LYS A 109 24.38 6.67 -5.97
N VAL A 110 23.76 5.57 -5.58
CA VAL A 110 22.73 5.56 -4.53
C VAL A 110 23.42 5.72 -3.17
N PRO A 111 22.96 6.61 -2.29
CA PRO A 111 23.62 6.91 -1.02
C PRO A 111 23.30 5.87 0.05
N TRP A 112 23.66 4.59 -0.15
CA TRP A 112 23.43 3.47 0.79
C TRP A 112 23.96 3.74 2.20
N LYS A 113 25.04 4.54 2.31
CA LYS A 113 25.62 4.91 3.62
C LYS A 113 24.62 5.63 4.53
N ARG A 114 23.60 6.29 3.99
CA ARG A 114 22.53 6.94 4.78
C ARG A 114 21.65 5.95 5.52
N ALA A 115 21.52 4.74 5.01
CA ALA A 115 20.79 3.67 5.68
C ALA A 115 21.52 3.15 6.92
N ASN A 116 22.84 3.39 7.05
CA ASN A 116 23.62 3.02 8.23
C ASN A 116 23.40 4.04 9.36
N SER A 117 22.31 3.87 10.10
CA SER A 117 21.89 4.72 11.21
C SER A 117 21.61 3.89 12.45
N GLN A 118 21.61 4.53 13.62
CA GLN A 118 21.24 3.87 14.88
C GLN A 118 19.82 3.28 14.83
N LEU A 119 18.89 3.97 14.16
CA LEU A 119 17.55 3.47 14.00
C LEU A 119 17.51 2.21 13.12
N THR A 120 18.29 2.17 12.04
CA THR A 120 18.41 0.97 11.21
C THR A 120 19.02 -0.20 12.00
N LEU A 121 19.99 0.07 12.85
CA LEU A 121 20.54 -0.96 13.75
C LEU A 121 19.46 -1.47 14.71
N LEU A 122 18.71 -0.57 15.34
CA LEU A 122 17.65 -0.94 16.28
C LEU A 122 16.56 -1.81 15.63
N VAL A 123 16.06 -1.42 14.44
CA VAL A 123 15.07 -2.24 13.74
C VAL A 123 15.66 -3.57 13.24
N SER A 124 16.97 -3.63 12.97
CA SER A 124 17.65 -4.89 12.63
C SER A 124 17.75 -5.83 13.81
N VAL A 125 18.05 -5.32 15.01
CA VAL A 125 18.03 -6.09 16.25
C VAL A 125 16.61 -6.59 16.55
N TRP A 126 15.61 -5.72 16.41
CA TRP A 126 14.20 -6.09 16.58
C TRP A 126 13.77 -7.17 15.60
N PHE A 127 14.14 -7.05 14.34
CA PHE A 127 13.86 -8.05 13.32
C PHE A 127 14.56 -9.38 13.62
N GLY A 128 15.83 -9.34 14.02
CA GLY A 128 16.58 -10.53 14.47
C GLY A 128 15.91 -11.22 15.65
N TYR A 129 15.44 -10.46 16.65
CA TYR A 129 14.67 -11.01 17.78
C TYR A 129 13.36 -11.66 17.30
N ALA A 130 12.63 -11.02 16.40
CA ALA A 130 11.39 -11.58 15.85
C ALA A 130 11.62 -12.89 15.06
N ILE A 131 12.77 -13.01 14.37
CA ILE A 131 13.17 -14.27 13.73
C ILE A 131 13.45 -15.35 14.78
N LEU A 132 14.17 -15.03 15.85
CA LEU A 132 14.48 -16.00 16.92
C LEU A 132 13.22 -16.57 17.60
N GLN A 133 12.13 -15.81 17.60
CA GLN A 133 10.83 -16.28 18.14
C GLN A 133 10.25 -17.48 17.41
N ILE A 134 10.74 -17.88 16.23
CA ILE A 134 10.35 -19.12 15.56
C ILE A 134 10.74 -20.36 16.39
N ALA A 135 11.81 -20.23 17.18
CA ALA A 135 12.30 -21.30 18.06
C ALA A 135 11.63 -21.30 19.44
N ASN A 136 10.66 -20.41 19.69
CA ASN A 136 9.91 -20.36 20.94
C ASN A 136 9.02 -21.60 21.07
N PRO A 137 9.20 -22.45 22.11
CA PRO A 137 8.38 -23.65 22.29
C PRO A 137 6.90 -23.36 22.54
N GLU A 138 6.56 -22.14 22.99
CA GLU A 138 5.18 -21.68 23.15
C GLU A 138 4.52 -21.24 21.84
N ALA A 139 5.28 -21.21 20.73
CA ALA A 139 4.74 -20.83 19.42
C ALA A 139 3.85 -21.95 18.86
N VAL A 140 2.55 -21.74 18.92
CA VAL A 140 1.53 -22.71 18.49
C VAL A 140 1.50 -22.91 16.97
N SER A 141 1.91 -21.90 16.18
CA SER A 141 1.79 -21.94 14.73
C SER A 141 2.88 -21.11 14.04
N ILE A 142 3.67 -21.76 13.17
CA ILE A 142 4.67 -21.10 12.31
C ILE A 142 4.01 -20.10 11.38
N ALA A 143 2.83 -20.39 10.85
CA ALA A 143 2.10 -19.47 10.00
C ALA A 143 1.70 -18.20 10.76
N ALA A 144 1.17 -18.32 11.98
CA ALA A 144 0.83 -17.16 12.82
C ALA A 144 2.07 -16.32 13.15
N TRP A 145 3.21 -16.99 13.48
CA TRP A 145 4.49 -16.30 13.68
C TRP A 145 4.90 -15.51 12.43
N PHE A 146 4.83 -16.12 11.25
CA PHE A 146 5.22 -15.46 10.00
C PHE A 146 4.37 -14.20 9.72
N TYR A 147 3.05 -14.28 9.89
CA TYR A 147 2.16 -13.13 9.70
C TYR A 147 2.43 -12.01 10.72
N ALA A 148 2.65 -12.38 11.98
CA ALA A 148 2.97 -11.41 13.04
C ALA A 148 4.32 -10.74 12.78
N MET A 149 5.38 -11.53 12.54
CA MET A 149 6.74 -11.04 12.27
C MET A 149 6.77 -10.10 11.05
N ARG A 150 6.03 -10.44 10.00
CA ARG A 150 5.93 -9.62 8.78
C ARG A 150 5.42 -8.21 9.08
N GLY A 151 4.31 -8.08 9.81
CA GLY A 151 3.71 -6.80 10.14
C GLY A 151 4.50 -6.00 11.17
N LEU A 152 5.01 -6.67 12.22
CA LEU A 152 5.63 -6.02 13.37
C LEU A 152 7.12 -5.70 13.18
N ALA A 153 7.86 -6.49 12.41
CA ALA A 153 9.30 -6.36 12.32
C ALA A 153 9.83 -6.22 10.89
N LEU A 154 9.41 -7.08 9.95
CA LEU A 154 9.91 -7.07 8.59
C LEU A 154 9.63 -5.74 7.87
N TYR A 155 8.39 -5.22 7.97
CA TYR A 155 8.03 -3.96 7.31
C TYR A 155 8.86 -2.79 7.85
N GLN A 156 9.09 -2.72 9.15
CA GLN A 156 9.94 -1.67 9.72
C GLN A 156 11.38 -1.82 9.25
N TRP A 157 11.91 -3.05 9.25
CA TRP A 157 13.27 -3.33 8.81
C TRP A 157 13.52 -3.00 7.34
N LEU A 158 12.53 -3.21 6.47
CA LEU A 158 12.60 -2.82 5.06
C LEU A 158 12.35 -1.33 4.84
N PHE A 159 11.39 -0.74 5.55
CA PHE A 159 10.96 0.63 5.29
C PHE A 159 11.93 1.69 5.82
N VAL A 160 12.50 1.50 7.02
CA VAL A 160 13.38 2.48 7.65
C VAL A 160 14.60 2.82 6.78
N PRO A 161 15.37 1.86 6.24
CA PRO A 161 16.47 2.16 5.33
C PRO A 161 16.03 2.91 4.07
N LEU A 162 14.87 2.53 3.48
CA LEU A 162 14.32 3.22 2.31
C LEU A 162 14.04 4.69 2.59
N VAL A 163 13.47 5.00 3.75
CA VAL A 163 13.21 6.39 4.18
C VAL A 163 14.53 7.16 4.27
N PHE A 164 15.56 6.64 4.91
CA PHE A 164 16.86 7.32 5.03
C PHE A 164 17.54 7.55 3.68
N ILE A 165 17.37 6.66 2.73
CA ILE A 165 17.93 6.79 1.38
C ILE A 165 17.15 7.83 0.56
N LEU A 166 15.82 7.79 0.61
CA LEU A 166 14.94 8.51 -0.32
C LEU A 166 14.35 9.80 0.26
N PHE A 167 14.06 9.84 1.58
CA PHE A 167 13.53 11.00 2.29
C PHE A 167 14.63 11.60 3.17
N ASN A 168 15.33 12.62 2.66
CA ASN A 168 16.50 13.16 3.32
C ASN A 168 16.55 14.70 3.36
N THR A 169 15.50 15.38 2.92
CA THR A 169 15.41 16.84 2.91
C THR A 169 14.35 17.35 3.88
N ARG A 170 14.47 18.64 4.28
CA ARG A 170 13.42 19.29 5.07
C ARG A 170 12.06 19.32 4.34
N LYS A 171 12.09 19.37 3.01
CA LYS A 171 10.87 19.31 2.20
C LYS A 171 10.18 17.94 2.31
N ASP A 172 10.96 16.87 2.39
CA ASP A 172 10.42 15.51 2.57
C ASP A 172 9.75 15.37 3.94
N LEU A 173 10.39 15.90 4.98
CA LEU A 173 9.81 15.91 6.33
C LEU A 173 8.51 16.72 6.38
N HIS A 174 8.48 17.88 5.73
CA HIS A 174 7.27 18.70 5.65
C HIS A 174 6.15 17.97 4.89
N LEU A 175 6.48 17.32 3.77
CA LEU A 175 5.54 16.50 3.01
C LEU A 175 4.99 15.35 3.86
N PHE A 176 5.85 14.66 4.63
CA PHE A 176 5.42 13.61 5.56
C PHE A 176 4.40 14.13 6.56
N PHE A 177 4.66 15.27 7.22
CA PHE A 177 3.73 15.83 8.19
C PHE A 177 2.41 16.29 7.57
N ILE A 178 2.44 16.83 6.34
CA ILE A 178 1.20 17.18 5.62
C ILE A 178 0.38 15.92 5.35
N ILE A 179 0.98 14.89 4.77
CA ILE A 179 0.29 13.63 4.46
C ILE A 179 -0.27 13.03 5.74
N TRP A 180 0.55 12.91 6.79
CA TRP A 180 0.14 12.33 8.05
C TRP A 180 -0.97 13.14 8.73
N GLY A 181 -0.86 14.47 8.75
CA GLY A 181 -1.87 15.35 9.31
C GLY A 181 -3.21 15.26 8.59
N VAL A 182 -3.19 15.34 7.25
CA VAL A 182 -4.42 15.21 6.43
C VAL A 182 -5.08 13.86 6.64
N LEU A 183 -4.32 12.78 6.59
CA LEU A 183 -4.85 11.43 6.77
C LEU A 183 -5.38 11.21 8.20
N SER A 184 -4.72 11.77 9.21
CA SER A 184 -5.18 11.72 10.61
C SER A 184 -6.52 12.46 10.79
N VAL A 185 -6.67 13.62 10.15
CA VAL A 185 -7.96 14.35 10.16
C VAL A 185 -9.06 13.52 9.49
N LEU A 186 -8.77 12.92 8.32
CA LEU A 186 -9.74 12.05 7.63
C LEU A 186 -10.12 10.83 8.48
N ALA A 187 -9.17 10.19 9.14
CA ALA A 187 -9.43 9.07 10.05
C ALA A 187 -10.29 9.49 11.25
N THR A 188 -10.00 10.66 11.82
CA THR A 188 -10.81 11.23 12.92
C THR A 188 -12.23 11.53 12.47
N LEU A 189 -12.40 12.15 11.29
CA LEU A 189 -13.72 12.42 10.72
C LEU A 189 -14.54 11.15 10.48
N LYS A 190 -13.87 10.08 9.97
CA LYS A 190 -14.53 8.76 9.83
C LYS A 190 -14.92 8.18 11.19
N GLY A 191 -14.07 8.28 12.20
CA GLY A 191 -14.39 7.86 13.57
C GLY A 191 -15.56 8.64 14.17
N MET A 192 -15.60 9.96 13.98
CA MET A 192 -16.73 10.79 14.40
C MET A 192 -18.02 10.41 13.67
N GLN A 193 -17.94 10.15 12.34
CA GLN A 193 -19.09 9.68 11.58
C GLN A 193 -19.65 8.38 12.16
N GLN A 194 -18.78 7.42 12.51
CA GLN A 194 -19.19 6.16 13.12
C GLN A 194 -19.83 6.33 14.50
N LEU A 195 -19.35 7.30 15.29
CA LEU A 195 -19.93 7.61 16.61
C LEU A 195 -21.32 8.26 16.51
N ILE A 196 -21.53 9.13 15.52
CA ILE A 196 -22.78 9.91 15.37
C ILE A 196 -23.84 9.12 14.62
N PHE A 197 -23.45 8.48 13.51
CA PHE A 197 -24.37 7.80 12.59
C PHE A 197 -24.34 6.27 12.68
N GLY A 198 -23.42 5.72 13.49
CA GLY A 198 -23.16 4.29 13.54
C GLY A 198 -22.25 3.81 12.40
N VAL A 199 -22.00 2.52 12.39
CA VAL A 199 -21.23 1.83 11.32
C VAL A 199 -22.12 1.63 10.10
N ASP A 200 -21.52 1.64 8.92
CA ASP A 200 -22.25 1.36 7.68
C ASP A 200 -22.57 -0.15 7.53
N SER A 201 -23.44 -0.48 6.56
CA SER A 201 -23.89 -1.87 6.34
C SER A 201 -22.76 -2.86 6.02
N TYR A 202 -21.69 -2.41 5.35
CA TYR A 202 -20.52 -3.25 5.04
C TYR A 202 -19.66 -3.48 6.27
N GLU A 203 -19.42 -2.43 7.06
CA GLU A 203 -18.70 -2.53 8.32
C GLU A 203 -19.47 -3.41 9.32
N GLN A 204 -20.81 -3.30 9.36
CA GLN A 204 -21.64 -4.15 10.19
C GLN A 204 -21.56 -5.62 9.75
N ALA A 205 -21.65 -5.91 8.46
CA ALA A 205 -21.50 -7.27 7.94
C ALA A 205 -20.12 -7.87 8.26
N TRP A 206 -19.06 -7.04 8.21
CA TRP A 206 -17.71 -7.46 8.60
C TRP A 206 -17.62 -7.78 10.10
N LEU A 207 -18.25 -6.98 10.96
CA LEU A 207 -18.33 -7.23 12.40
C LEU A 207 -19.10 -8.52 12.69
N ASP A 208 -20.24 -8.72 12.05
CA ASP A 208 -21.08 -9.90 12.23
C ASP A 208 -20.40 -11.20 11.74
N ALA A 209 -19.52 -11.08 10.75
CA ALA A 209 -18.66 -12.18 10.29
C ALA A 209 -17.48 -12.49 11.23
N GLY A 210 -17.38 -11.86 12.41
CA GLY A 210 -16.33 -12.09 13.39
C GLY A 210 -15.10 -11.19 13.21
N GLY A 211 -15.21 -10.12 12.46
CA GLY A 211 -14.14 -9.14 12.27
C GLY A 211 -13.69 -8.47 13.58
N ASP A 212 -14.55 -8.43 14.59
CA ASP A 212 -14.26 -7.98 15.95
C ASP A 212 -13.23 -8.84 16.68
N VAL A 213 -13.16 -10.13 16.36
CA VAL A 213 -12.21 -11.08 17.00
C VAL A 213 -10.78 -10.82 16.56
N THR A 214 -10.59 -10.34 15.33
CA THR A 214 -9.27 -10.06 14.76
C THR A 214 -8.68 -8.71 15.19
N HIS A 215 -9.53 -7.79 15.71
CA HIS A 215 -9.15 -6.46 16.18
C HIS A 215 -9.54 -6.24 17.64
N ILE A 216 -8.78 -6.84 18.54
CA ILE A 216 -9.08 -7.14 19.95
C ILE A 216 -9.40 -5.90 20.82
N LEU A 217 -9.05 -4.68 20.46
CA LEU A 217 -9.21 -3.52 21.38
C LEU A 217 -10.46 -2.66 21.11
N PHE A 218 -10.85 -2.48 19.85
CA PHE A 218 -11.99 -1.61 19.51
C PHE A 218 -13.23 -2.39 19.03
N GLY A 219 -13.07 -3.50 18.32
CA GLY A 219 -14.18 -4.30 17.82
C GLY A 219 -15.04 -4.91 18.93
N LYS A 220 -14.43 -5.36 20.01
CA LYS A 220 -15.17 -5.98 21.14
C LYS A 220 -16.06 -4.98 21.88
N LEU A 221 -15.65 -3.74 22.01
CA LEU A 221 -16.46 -2.67 22.61
C LEU A 221 -17.63 -2.29 21.70
N ILE A 222 -17.41 -2.10 20.41
CA ILE A 222 -18.45 -1.73 19.45
C ILE A 222 -19.45 -2.88 19.24
N GLY A 223 -18.98 -4.12 19.06
CA GLY A 223 -19.85 -5.29 18.91
C GLY A 223 -20.71 -5.57 20.15
N LYS A 224 -20.18 -5.32 21.34
CA LYS A 224 -20.91 -5.49 22.60
C LYS A 224 -22.00 -4.44 22.78
N TYR A 225 -21.76 -3.19 22.38
CA TYR A 225 -22.76 -2.12 22.43
C TYR A 225 -23.90 -2.33 21.45
N ASN A 226 -23.63 -2.85 20.25
CA ASN A 226 -24.66 -3.13 19.24
C ASN A 226 -25.51 -4.36 19.57
N LYS A 227 -24.95 -5.38 20.28
CA LYS A 227 -25.70 -6.59 20.64
C LYS A 227 -26.56 -6.43 21.89
N THR A 228 -26.29 -5.46 22.76
CA THR A 228 -27.02 -5.26 24.03
C THR A 228 -28.08 -4.17 23.97
N GLY A 229 -28.21 -3.44 22.85
CA GLY A 229 -29.26 -2.42 22.72
C GLY A 229 -29.20 -1.30 23.75
N ILE A 230 -28.03 -1.04 24.33
CA ILE A 230 -27.80 0.02 25.29
C ILE A 230 -26.90 1.07 24.69
#